data_05975d177095af0b30baf4512ceee56d
#
_entry.id   05975d177095af0b30baf4512ceee56d
#
_cell.length_a   1.000
_cell.length_b   1.000
_cell.length_c   1.000
_cell.angle_alpha   90.00
_cell.angle_beta   90.00
_cell.angle_gamma   90.00
#
_symmetry.space_group_name_H-M   'P 1'
#
loop_
_entity.id
_entity.type
_entity.pdbx_description
1 polymer ?
#
loop_
_entity_poly.entity_id
_entity_poly.type
_entity_poly.pdbx_seq_one_letter_code
_entity_poly.pdbx_strand_id
1 'polypeptide(L)'
;MFCISLRSFFQYFWVWVLPQSHKSSPFAPFAVKSFRYQWPADLLNSWGFEMETLILGWYILSETNSVILLTIFGALRFIGALLSPWFGLVGDRWGRRKLMYLMRGFMMLLSVIIMILGLLDTLNPYHVFVISFFAGLVQPSDIVMRNALIGDSMPANMIMNASSVAKMAQDAARLLGALLGAGMLSALGLGFAYISVVAVYLVSVILTMGVSRVHPRIDGTDNLVKRPERISQLREFKEGLIYIWNSPSVMAILCLAFLANLTAFPVSHGLMPFVAKDILLIDENGLGHLLAAFAIGSLLGSFILAWIGNQKYSNKLMLINLVAWYVMLVIFAQVESKHMALVILVLIGITHSLAIVSMAAALLGVTDQMVRGRVIGVRMLAVYGIPLGLLASGFLVETLGFTAFVGIYATIGIVLTIIIGLKWRSVIWR
;
A
#
# COMPACT_ATOMS: atom_id res chain seq x y z
N MET A 1 -6.44 9.27 -35.27
CA MET A 1 -7.09 8.02 -35.66
C MET A 1 -6.87 6.88 -34.64
N PHE A 2 -5.75 6.81 -33.95
CA PHE A 2 -5.47 5.77 -32.93
C PHE A 2 -6.31 5.87 -31.66
N CYS A 3 -6.79 7.04 -31.26
CA CYS A 3 -7.60 7.23 -30.05
C CYS A 3 -9.01 6.65 -30.11
N ILE A 4 -9.57 6.46 -31.31
CA ILE A 4 -10.92 5.94 -31.51
C ILE A 4 -10.93 4.40 -31.41
N SER A 5 -9.85 3.74 -31.79
CA SER A 5 -9.70 2.28 -31.75
C SER A 5 -9.56 1.72 -30.34
N LEU A 6 -8.86 2.42 -29.44
CA LEU A 6 -8.74 2.03 -28.03
C LEU A 6 -10.07 2.15 -27.28
N ARG A 7 -10.88 3.17 -27.61
CA ARG A 7 -12.17 3.40 -26.98
C ARG A 7 -13.19 2.28 -27.33
N SER A 8 -13.18 1.81 -28.57
CA SER A 8 -14.03 0.70 -29.02
C SER A 8 -13.54 -0.64 -28.45
N PHE A 9 -12.24 -0.89 -28.44
CA PHE A 9 -11.67 -2.13 -27.88
C PHE A 9 -12.04 -2.30 -26.39
N PHE A 10 -11.86 -1.26 -25.57
CA PHE A 10 -12.27 -1.29 -24.16
C PHE A 10 -13.78 -1.43 -23.97
N GLN A 11 -14.60 -0.89 -24.85
CA GLN A 11 -16.05 -0.99 -24.76
C GLN A 11 -16.56 -2.40 -25.07
N TYR A 12 -15.94 -3.10 -26.02
CA TYR A 12 -16.31 -4.47 -26.40
C TYR A 12 -15.71 -5.53 -25.46
N PHE A 13 -14.49 -5.35 -24.98
CA PHE A 13 -13.85 -6.27 -24.04
C PHE A 13 -14.69 -6.48 -22.78
N TRP A 14 -15.29 -5.40 -22.25
CA TRP A 14 -16.09 -5.47 -21.03
C TRP A 14 -17.51 -6.02 -21.22
N VAL A 15 -18.05 -5.99 -22.41
CA VAL A 15 -19.37 -6.59 -22.71
C VAL A 15 -19.32 -8.12 -22.66
N TRP A 16 -18.14 -8.72 -22.96
CA TRP A 16 -17.95 -10.17 -22.93
C TRP A 16 -17.67 -10.75 -21.54
N VAL A 17 -17.22 -9.95 -20.59
CA VAL A 17 -16.79 -10.39 -19.24
C VAL A 17 -17.93 -10.32 -18.21
N LEU A 18 -19.07 -9.69 -18.51
CA LEU A 18 -20.12 -9.45 -17.52
C LEU A 18 -21.23 -10.51 -17.57
N PRO A 19 -21.41 -11.35 -16.50
CA PRO A 19 -22.61 -12.15 -16.33
C PRO A 19 -23.83 -11.28 -16.01
N GLN A 20 -24.99 -11.64 -16.55
CA GLN A 20 -26.23 -10.84 -16.44
C GLN A 20 -26.96 -10.89 -15.07
N SER A 21 -26.39 -11.51 -14.02
CA SER A 21 -26.99 -11.54 -12.68
C SER A 21 -26.29 -10.60 -11.70
N HIS A 22 -26.85 -9.41 -11.51
CA HIS A 22 -26.14 -8.25 -10.97
C HIS A 22 -26.05 -8.08 -9.44
N LYS A 23 -26.55 -8.99 -8.60
CA LYS A 23 -26.67 -8.68 -7.16
C LYS A 23 -25.59 -9.26 -6.24
N SER A 24 -24.71 -10.16 -6.72
CA SER A 24 -23.67 -10.79 -5.88
C SER A 24 -22.33 -11.06 -6.57
N SER A 25 -22.12 -10.60 -7.80
CA SER A 25 -20.86 -10.81 -8.53
C SER A 25 -19.74 -9.90 -8.00
N PRO A 26 -18.52 -10.44 -7.76
CA PRO A 26 -17.34 -9.63 -7.44
C PRO A 26 -17.03 -8.56 -8.50
N PHE A 27 -17.48 -8.76 -9.74
CA PHE A 27 -17.26 -7.86 -10.88
C PHE A 27 -18.37 -6.81 -11.06
N ALA A 28 -19.39 -6.78 -10.18
CA ALA A 28 -20.45 -5.78 -10.23
C ALA A 28 -19.94 -4.31 -10.30
N PRO A 29 -18.84 -3.90 -9.63
CA PRO A 29 -18.33 -2.53 -9.73
C PRO A 29 -17.94 -2.09 -11.14
N PHE A 30 -17.58 -3.02 -12.03
CA PHE A 30 -17.25 -2.71 -13.42
C PHE A 30 -18.47 -2.31 -14.27
N ALA A 31 -19.69 -2.45 -13.76
CA ALA A 31 -20.88 -1.87 -14.38
C ALA A 31 -20.80 -0.33 -14.37
N VAL A 32 -20.10 0.27 -13.39
CA VAL A 32 -19.94 1.72 -13.28
C VAL A 32 -18.84 2.20 -14.22
N LYS A 33 -19.18 3.08 -15.17
CA LYS A 33 -18.24 3.59 -16.17
C LYS A 33 -16.99 4.23 -15.57
N SER A 34 -17.15 4.98 -14.48
CA SER A 34 -16.03 5.61 -13.77
C SER A 34 -15.00 4.58 -13.27
N PHE A 35 -15.47 3.46 -12.73
CA PHE A 35 -14.62 2.41 -12.20
C PHE A 35 -13.84 1.65 -13.29
N ARG A 36 -14.39 1.51 -14.48
CA ARG A 36 -13.69 0.90 -15.63
C ARG A 36 -12.43 1.64 -16.03
N TYR A 37 -12.38 2.96 -15.78
CA TYR A 37 -11.18 3.77 -16.00
C TYR A 37 -10.31 3.85 -14.76
N GLN A 38 -10.92 3.97 -13.57
CA GLN A 38 -10.21 4.12 -12.32
C GLN A 38 -9.41 2.87 -11.97
N TRP A 39 -10.02 1.69 -12.04
CA TRP A 39 -9.38 0.44 -11.63
C TRP A 39 -8.08 0.13 -12.40
N PRO A 40 -8.04 0.14 -13.74
CA PRO A 40 -6.80 -0.10 -14.47
C PRO A 40 -5.78 1.04 -14.27
N ALA A 41 -6.23 2.29 -14.09
CA ALA A 41 -5.36 3.39 -13.74
C ALA A 41 -4.69 3.18 -12.39
N ASP A 42 -5.44 2.69 -11.39
CA ASP A 42 -4.94 2.40 -10.05
C ASP A 42 -3.99 1.19 -10.04
N LEU A 43 -4.29 0.15 -10.83
CA LEU A 43 -3.42 -1.00 -11.04
C LEU A 43 -2.07 -0.57 -11.61
N LEU A 44 -2.09 0.20 -12.71
CA LEU A 44 -0.88 0.66 -13.38
C LEU A 44 -0.07 1.62 -12.50
N ASN A 45 -0.71 2.55 -11.80
CA ASN A 45 0.00 3.44 -10.88
C ASN A 45 0.69 2.65 -9.74
N SER A 46 0.01 1.65 -9.18
CA SER A 46 0.61 0.78 -8.17
C SER A 46 1.74 -0.08 -8.74
N TRP A 47 1.59 -0.56 -9.96
CA TRP A 47 2.61 -1.34 -10.66
C TRP A 47 3.88 -0.51 -10.87
N GLY A 48 3.76 0.71 -11.44
CA GLY A 48 4.90 1.62 -11.59
C GLY A 48 5.61 1.90 -10.27
N PHE A 49 4.85 2.12 -9.19
CA PHE A 49 5.40 2.35 -7.86
C PHE A 49 6.20 1.16 -7.31
N GLU A 50 5.71 -0.06 -7.49
CA GLU A 50 6.40 -1.28 -7.01
C GLU A 50 7.69 -1.55 -7.83
N MET A 51 7.62 -1.37 -9.17
CA MET A 51 8.82 -1.44 -10.02
C MET A 51 9.89 -0.43 -9.59
N GLU A 52 9.49 0.84 -9.44
CA GLU A 52 10.37 1.92 -9.03
C GLU A 52 10.98 1.67 -7.64
N THR A 53 10.20 1.14 -6.71
CA THR A 53 10.67 0.80 -5.35
C THR A 53 11.76 -0.26 -5.39
N LEU A 54 11.58 -1.30 -6.20
CA LEU A 54 12.56 -2.37 -6.37
C LEU A 54 13.83 -1.85 -7.05
N ILE A 55 13.67 -1.19 -8.21
CA ILE A 55 14.81 -0.71 -9.03
C ILE A 55 15.67 0.26 -8.24
N LEU A 56 15.06 1.27 -7.61
CA LEU A 56 15.82 2.27 -6.85
C LEU A 56 16.39 1.72 -5.54
N GLY A 57 15.66 0.84 -4.86
CA GLY A 57 16.18 0.18 -3.65
C GLY A 57 17.41 -0.66 -3.94
N TRP A 58 17.39 -1.41 -5.05
CA TRP A 58 18.56 -2.17 -5.52
C TRP A 58 19.70 -1.24 -5.92
N TYR A 59 19.41 -0.19 -6.69
CA TYR A 59 20.39 0.80 -7.14
C TYR A 59 21.11 1.47 -5.96
N ILE A 60 20.36 2.00 -4.99
CA ILE A 60 20.96 2.65 -3.81
C ILE A 60 21.90 1.70 -3.08
N LEU A 61 21.48 0.46 -2.84
CA LEU A 61 22.31 -0.51 -2.14
C LEU A 61 23.53 -0.92 -2.98
N SER A 62 23.39 -1.07 -4.29
CA SER A 62 24.49 -1.47 -5.17
C SER A 62 25.57 -0.39 -5.31
N GLU A 63 25.16 0.89 -5.41
CA GLU A 63 26.06 2.01 -5.55
C GLU A 63 26.72 2.42 -4.22
N THR A 64 26.00 2.33 -3.11
CA THR A 64 26.50 2.86 -1.84
C THR A 64 27.00 1.81 -0.89
N ASN A 65 26.64 0.54 -1.08
CA ASN A 65 26.88 -0.57 -0.15
C ASN A 65 26.47 -0.24 1.31
N SER A 66 25.51 0.66 1.50
CA SER A 66 25.06 1.13 2.81
C SER A 66 23.61 0.78 3.08
N VAL A 67 23.38 -0.02 4.12
CA VAL A 67 22.04 -0.37 4.59
C VAL A 67 21.32 0.85 5.16
N ILE A 68 22.06 1.77 5.81
CA ILE A 68 21.48 3.03 6.33
C ILE A 68 20.91 3.84 5.19
N LEU A 69 21.64 4.01 4.08
CA LEU A 69 21.13 4.77 2.94
C LEU A 69 19.94 4.09 2.27
N LEU A 70 19.93 2.76 2.19
CA LEU A 70 18.75 2.00 1.73
C LEU A 70 17.52 2.28 2.60
N THR A 71 17.68 2.25 3.93
CA THR A 71 16.56 2.48 4.84
C THR A 71 16.10 3.93 4.88
N ILE A 72 16.99 4.91 4.69
CA ILE A 72 16.63 6.32 4.47
C ILE A 72 15.80 6.46 3.19
N PHE A 73 16.23 5.85 2.07
CA PHE A 73 15.43 5.82 0.84
C PHE A 73 14.03 5.28 1.08
N GLY A 74 13.91 4.13 1.75
CA GLY A 74 12.62 3.54 2.10
C GLY A 74 11.77 4.45 2.99
N ALA A 75 12.36 5.12 3.98
CA ALA A 75 11.67 6.04 4.88
C ALA A 75 11.14 7.29 4.16
N LEU A 76 11.93 7.85 3.23
CA LEU A 76 11.53 9.02 2.44
C LEU A 76 10.25 8.78 1.65
N ARG A 77 10.00 7.56 1.18
CA ARG A 77 8.79 7.21 0.41
C ARG A 77 7.48 7.30 1.23
N PHE A 78 7.56 7.36 2.54
CA PHE A 78 6.39 7.45 3.43
C PHE A 78 6.25 8.80 4.15
N ILE A 79 7.15 9.75 3.91
CA ILE A 79 7.21 11.02 4.64
C ILE A 79 5.93 11.86 4.49
N GLY A 80 5.27 11.78 3.34
CA GLY A 80 4.04 12.53 3.04
C GLY A 80 2.76 11.96 3.64
N ALA A 81 2.82 10.86 4.40
CA ALA A 81 1.60 10.30 5.01
C ALA A 81 0.91 11.31 5.93
N LEU A 82 1.65 12.20 6.63
CA LEU A 82 1.10 13.32 7.42
C LEU A 82 0.42 14.40 6.57
N LEU A 83 0.81 14.53 5.31
CA LEU A 83 0.23 15.51 4.40
C LEU A 83 -1.07 15.02 3.75
N SER A 84 -1.40 13.74 3.90
CA SER A 84 -2.61 13.15 3.30
C SER A 84 -3.91 13.89 3.63
N PRO A 85 -4.14 14.42 4.86
CA PRO A 85 -5.32 15.23 5.16
C PRO A 85 -5.37 16.53 4.35
N TRP A 86 -4.21 17.18 4.11
CA TRP A 86 -4.12 18.40 3.29
C TRP A 86 -4.48 18.14 1.84
N PHE A 87 -3.99 17.03 1.28
CA PHE A 87 -4.38 16.61 -0.07
C PHE A 87 -5.87 16.29 -0.15
N GLY A 88 -6.48 15.77 0.93
CA GLY A 88 -7.92 15.62 1.05
C GLY A 88 -8.67 16.94 0.88
N LEU A 89 -8.25 18.01 1.61
CA LEU A 89 -8.81 19.34 1.47
C LEU A 89 -8.68 19.94 0.07
N VAL A 90 -7.51 19.78 -0.54
CA VAL A 90 -7.26 20.25 -1.90
C VAL A 90 -8.14 19.48 -2.89
N GLY A 91 -8.28 18.15 -2.70
CA GLY A 91 -9.14 17.30 -3.51
C GLY A 91 -10.61 17.70 -3.46
N ASP A 92 -11.12 18.09 -2.29
CA ASP A 92 -12.49 18.58 -2.13
C ASP A 92 -12.74 19.94 -2.79
N ARG A 93 -11.69 20.79 -2.91
CA ARG A 93 -11.77 22.11 -3.55
C ARG A 93 -11.57 22.06 -5.07
N TRP A 94 -10.56 21.33 -5.52
CA TRP A 94 -10.15 21.29 -6.94
C TRP A 94 -10.80 20.12 -7.70
N GLY A 95 -11.44 19.21 -6.96
CA GLY A 95 -12.00 17.96 -7.48
C GLY A 95 -10.98 16.82 -7.38
N ARG A 96 -11.37 15.73 -6.71
CA ARG A 96 -10.52 14.57 -6.41
C ARG A 96 -9.88 13.97 -7.66
N ARG A 97 -10.63 13.85 -8.76
CA ARG A 97 -10.12 13.39 -10.04
C ARG A 97 -8.99 14.28 -10.57
N LYS A 98 -9.18 15.62 -10.52
CA LYS A 98 -8.19 16.57 -11.03
C LYS A 98 -6.90 16.48 -10.23
N LEU A 99 -7.02 16.43 -8.91
CA LEU A 99 -5.87 16.27 -8.03
C LEU A 99 -5.13 14.97 -8.31
N MET A 100 -5.85 13.84 -8.48
CA MET A 100 -5.29 12.53 -8.73
C MET A 100 -4.46 12.47 -10.01
N TYR A 101 -4.97 13.00 -11.15
CA TYR A 101 -4.15 12.97 -12.37
C TYR A 101 -2.96 13.94 -12.31
N LEU A 102 -3.05 15.04 -11.55
CA LEU A 102 -1.91 15.93 -11.31
C LEU A 102 -0.84 15.26 -10.47
N MET A 103 -1.23 14.55 -9.39
CA MET A 103 -0.33 13.78 -8.54
C MET A 103 0.39 12.68 -9.35
N ARG A 104 -0.36 11.91 -10.14
CA ARG A 104 0.21 10.87 -11.02
C ARG A 104 1.08 11.43 -12.13
N GLY A 105 0.70 12.57 -12.71
CA GLY A 105 1.52 13.32 -13.67
C GLY A 105 2.85 13.80 -13.05
N PHE A 106 2.80 14.24 -11.80
CA PHE A 106 4.00 14.61 -11.06
C PHE A 106 4.92 13.40 -10.80
N MET A 107 4.34 12.24 -10.42
CA MET A 107 5.10 10.99 -10.28
C MET A 107 5.75 10.58 -11.61
N MET A 108 4.99 10.64 -12.71
CA MET A 108 5.53 10.39 -14.05
C MET A 108 6.69 11.32 -14.39
N LEU A 109 6.58 12.62 -14.08
CA LEU A 109 7.65 13.58 -14.31
C LEU A 109 8.92 13.24 -13.54
N LEU A 110 8.80 12.85 -12.27
CA LEU A 110 9.92 12.42 -11.45
C LEU A 110 10.59 11.16 -12.04
N SER A 111 9.80 10.21 -12.52
CA SER A 111 10.30 9.00 -13.16
C SER A 111 10.98 9.30 -14.52
N VAL A 112 10.49 10.30 -15.27
CA VAL A 112 11.16 10.78 -16.51
C VAL A 112 12.54 11.35 -16.18
N ILE A 113 12.68 12.10 -15.09
CA ILE A 113 13.98 12.63 -14.67
C ILE A 113 14.95 11.49 -14.37
N ILE A 114 14.52 10.47 -13.60
CA ILE A 114 15.38 9.30 -13.33
C ILE A 114 15.74 8.56 -14.62
N MET A 115 14.76 8.37 -15.51
CA MET A 115 14.99 7.74 -16.82
C MET A 115 16.09 8.47 -17.61
N ILE A 116 16.00 9.79 -17.72
CA ILE A 116 16.98 10.58 -18.46
C ILE A 116 18.36 10.48 -17.80
N LEU A 117 18.44 10.65 -16.49
CA LEU A 117 19.70 10.54 -15.75
C LEU A 117 20.32 9.13 -15.87
N GLY A 118 19.47 8.08 -15.85
CA GLY A 118 19.92 6.70 -16.02
C GLY A 118 20.38 6.39 -17.46
N LEU A 119 19.72 6.94 -18.49
CA LEU A 119 20.13 6.77 -19.90
C LEU A 119 21.42 7.53 -20.24
N LEU A 120 21.70 8.62 -19.53
CA LEU A 120 22.92 9.42 -19.69
C LEU A 120 24.08 8.95 -18.78
N ASP A 121 23.86 7.87 -18.00
CA ASP A 121 24.82 7.36 -16.99
C ASP A 121 25.29 8.43 -15.99
N THR A 122 24.45 9.43 -15.73
CA THR A 122 24.72 10.53 -14.79
C THR A 122 23.93 10.41 -13.49
N LEU A 123 23.16 9.32 -13.31
CA LEU A 123 22.40 9.08 -12.10
C LEU A 123 23.33 8.93 -10.90
N ASN A 124 22.97 9.60 -9.80
CA ASN A 124 23.71 9.55 -8.54
C ASN A 124 22.72 9.24 -7.40
N PRO A 125 23.13 8.53 -6.35
CA PRO A 125 22.28 8.28 -5.17
C PRO A 125 21.62 9.53 -4.60
N TYR A 126 22.27 10.69 -4.60
CA TYR A 126 21.67 11.95 -4.15
C TYR A 126 20.46 12.38 -4.99
N HIS A 127 20.50 12.20 -6.31
CA HIS A 127 19.33 12.46 -7.17
C HIS A 127 18.16 11.58 -6.78
N VAL A 128 18.42 10.29 -6.48
CA VAL A 128 17.39 9.35 -6.04
C VAL A 128 16.78 9.77 -4.72
N PHE A 129 17.57 10.24 -3.73
CA PHE A 129 17.04 10.72 -2.45
C PHE A 129 16.14 11.93 -2.63
N VAL A 130 16.57 12.92 -3.41
CA VAL A 130 15.77 14.13 -3.67
C VAL A 130 14.46 13.76 -4.37
N ILE A 131 14.51 12.94 -5.41
CA ILE A 131 13.34 12.51 -6.16
C ILE A 131 12.41 11.67 -5.29
N SER A 132 12.96 10.75 -4.49
CA SER A 132 12.18 9.92 -3.56
C SER A 132 11.52 10.73 -2.45
N PHE A 133 12.15 11.79 -1.98
CA PHE A 133 11.53 12.74 -1.05
C PHE A 133 10.28 13.37 -1.65
N PHE A 134 10.37 13.93 -2.86
CA PHE A 134 9.22 14.54 -3.53
C PHE A 134 8.14 13.51 -3.90
N ALA A 135 8.54 12.31 -4.35
CA ALA A 135 7.62 11.21 -4.58
C ALA A 135 6.90 10.79 -3.31
N GLY A 136 7.63 10.67 -2.20
CA GLY A 136 7.11 10.30 -0.89
C GLY A 136 6.15 11.33 -0.28
N LEU A 137 6.23 12.61 -0.65
CA LEU A 137 5.25 13.61 -0.25
C LEU A 137 3.87 13.36 -0.87
N VAL A 138 3.82 12.81 -2.08
CA VAL A 138 2.60 12.67 -2.87
C VAL A 138 1.99 11.28 -2.76
N GLN A 139 2.81 10.23 -2.80
CA GLN A 139 2.39 8.83 -2.92
C GLN A 139 1.38 8.35 -1.86
N PRO A 140 1.55 8.62 -0.55
CA PRO A 140 0.57 8.19 0.45
C PRO A 140 -0.81 8.83 0.24
N SER A 141 -0.83 10.03 -0.33
CA SER A 141 -2.05 10.78 -0.61
C SER A 141 -2.82 10.23 -1.81
N ASP A 142 -2.15 9.61 -2.80
CA ASP A 142 -2.81 8.93 -3.93
C ASP A 142 -3.73 7.80 -3.43
N ILE A 143 -3.27 7.02 -2.44
CA ILE A 143 -4.07 5.93 -1.83
C ILE A 143 -5.34 6.48 -1.18
N VAL A 144 -5.24 7.60 -0.47
CA VAL A 144 -6.39 8.26 0.18
C VAL A 144 -7.36 8.78 -0.87
N MET A 145 -6.86 9.46 -1.91
CA MET A 145 -7.70 9.98 -2.99
C MET A 145 -8.39 8.88 -3.79
N ARG A 146 -7.71 7.77 -4.03
CA ARG A 146 -8.26 6.57 -4.69
C ARG A 146 -9.46 6.03 -3.93
N ASN A 147 -9.33 5.83 -2.63
CA ASN A 147 -10.41 5.31 -1.79
C ASN A 147 -11.58 6.30 -1.70
N ALA A 148 -11.28 7.60 -1.61
CA ALA A 148 -12.29 8.64 -1.60
C ALA A 148 -13.07 8.68 -2.94
N LEU A 149 -12.38 8.53 -4.07
CA LEU A 149 -13.02 8.52 -5.39
C LEU A 149 -13.89 7.27 -5.60
N ILE A 150 -13.51 6.11 -5.05
CA ILE A 150 -14.37 4.91 -4.99
C ILE A 150 -15.65 5.23 -4.21
N GLY A 151 -15.53 5.85 -3.03
CA GLY A 151 -16.68 6.24 -2.21
C GLY A 151 -17.64 7.19 -2.93
N ASP A 152 -17.12 8.12 -3.73
CA ASP A 152 -17.93 9.10 -4.46
C ASP A 152 -18.62 8.52 -5.71
N SER A 153 -17.95 7.57 -6.39
CA SER A 153 -18.38 7.06 -7.69
C SER A 153 -19.23 5.80 -7.60
N MET A 154 -19.20 5.09 -6.47
CA MET A 154 -19.89 3.82 -6.28
C MET A 154 -21.20 3.96 -5.54
N PRO A 155 -22.27 3.20 -5.91
CA PRO A 155 -23.43 2.98 -5.06
C PRO A 155 -23.02 2.34 -3.74
N ALA A 156 -23.69 2.70 -2.63
CA ALA A 156 -23.34 2.25 -1.28
C ALA A 156 -23.24 0.72 -1.14
N ASN A 157 -24.10 -0.02 -1.84
CA ASN A 157 -24.10 -1.49 -1.85
C ASN A 157 -22.92 -2.12 -2.64
N MET A 158 -22.16 -1.34 -3.41
CA MET A 158 -21.03 -1.81 -4.22
C MET A 158 -19.67 -1.34 -3.69
N ILE A 159 -19.63 -0.41 -2.73
CA ILE A 159 -18.37 0.17 -2.22
C ILE A 159 -17.44 -0.93 -1.67
N MET A 160 -17.98 -1.90 -0.94
CA MET A 160 -17.18 -2.99 -0.38
C MET A 160 -16.56 -3.86 -1.48
N ASN A 161 -17.33 -4.21 -2.51
CA ASN A 161 -16.84 -4.99 -3.65
C ASN A 161 -15.78 -4.21 -4.44
N ALA A 162 -16.02 -2.91 -4.70
CA ALA A 162 -15.07 -2.05 -5.38
C ALA A 162 -13.74 -1.92 -4.62
N SER A 163 -13.81 -1.75 -3.28
CA SER A 163 -12.61 -1.68 -2.44
C SER A 163 -11.85 -3.00 -2.40
N SER A 164 -12.56 -4.14 -2.38
CA SER A 164 -11.94 -5.47 -2.42
C SER A 164 -11.22 -5.72 -3.74
N VAL A 165 -11.85 -5.39 -4.87
CA VAL A 165 -11.25 -5.50 -6.21
C VAL A 165 -10.07 -4.55 -6.38
N ALA A 166 -10.15 -3.33 -5.82
CA ALA A 166 -9.02 -2.39 -5.80
C ALA A 166 -7.83 -2.91 -4.96
N LYS A 167 -8.11 -3.58 -3.83
CA LYS A 167 -7.07 -4.21 -3.01
C LYS A 167 -6.39 -5.38 -3.74
N MET A 168 -7.17 -6.22 -4.43
CA MET A 168 -6.62 -7.29 -5.26
C MET A 168 -5.72 -6.74 -6.37
N ALA A 169 -6.09 -5.61 -6.99
CA ALA A 169 -5.25 -4.94 -7.97
C ALA A 169 -3.91 -4.49 -7.39
N GLN A 170 -3.90 -3.96 -6.17
CA GLN A 170 -2.65 -3.59 -5.50
C GLN A 170 -1.74 -4.78 -5.22
N ASP A 171 -2.31 -5.91 -4.76
CA ASP A 171 -1.53 -7.12 -4.49
C ASP A 171 -1.01 -7.75 -5.79
N ALA A 172 -1.80 -7.73 -6.88
CA ALA A 172 -1.36 -8.13 -8.21
C ALA A 172 -0.26 -7.19 -8.76
N ALA A 173 -0.40 -5.89 -8.56
CA ALA A 173 0.62 -4.90 -8.96
C ALA A 173 1.96 -5.14 -8.24
N ARG A 174 1.93 -5.54 -6.97
CA ARG A 174 3.14 -5.92 -6.22
C ARG A 174 3.85 -7.10 -6.86
N LEU A 175 3.11 -8.16 -7.19
CA LEU A 175 3.65 -9.35 -7.83
C LEU A 175 4.26 -9.02 -9.20
N LEU A 176 3.49 -8.35 -10.05
CA LEU A 176 3.93 -7.98 -11.40
C LEU A 176 5.08 -6.96 -11.36
N GLY A 177 5.01 -5.98 -10.48
CA GLY A 177 6.04 -4.97 -10.30
C GLY A 177 7.37 -5.57 -9.85
N ALA A 178 7.34 -6.53 -8.92
CA ALA A 178 8.52 -7.22 -8.47
C ALA A 178 9.19 -8.04 -9.60
N LEU A 179 8.41 -8.86 -10.31
CA LEU A 179 8.94 -9.74 -11.37
C LEU A 179 9.41 -8.95 -12.60
N LEU A 180 8.56 -8.04 -13.09
CA LEU A 180 8.88 -7.28 -14.30
C LEU A 180 9.91 -6.18 -14.02
N GLY A 181 9.87 -5.56 -12.85
CA GLY A 181 10.86 -4.57 -12.44
C GLY A 181 12.27 -5.16 -12.35
N ALA A 182 12.39 -6.32 -11.70
CA ALA A 182 13.65 -7.04 -11.59
C ALA A 182 14.14 -7.56 -12.95
N GLY A 183 13.26 -8.19 -13.72
CA GLY A 183 13.62 -8.72 -15.05
C GLY A 183 14.05 -7.63 -16.03
N MET A 184 13.37 -6.46 -16.02
CA MET A 184 13.76 -5.33 -16.87
C MET A 184 15.06 -4.68 -16.40
N LEU A 185 15.27 -4.56 -15.09
CA LEU A 185 16.52 -4.04 -14.54
C LEU A 185 17.71 -4.91 -14.96
N SER A 186 17.57 -6.23 -14.78
CA SER A 186 18.62 -7.20 -15.12
C SER A 186 18.90 -7.29 -16.62
N ALA A 187 17.85 -7.29 -17.47
CA ALA A 187 18.00 -7.48 -18.91
C ALA A 187 18.42 -6.21 -19.65
N LEU A 188 17.98 -5.03 -19.19
CA LEU A 188 18.08 -3.78 -19.95
C LEU A 188 18.88 -2.71 -19.21
N GLY A 189 19.18 -2.90 -17.93
CA GLY A 189 19.75 -1.87 -17.07
C GLY A 189 18.73 -0.82 -16.62
N LEU A 190 19.15 0.06 -15.70
CA LEU A 190 18.25 0.99 -15.00
C LEU A 190 17.57 1.99 -15.96
N GLY A 191 18.32 2.64 -16.85
CA GLY A 191 17.79 3.67 -17.75
C GLY A 191 16.67 3.14 -18.65
N PHE A 192 16.87 1.99 -19.28
CA PHE A 192 15.87 1.37 -20.14
C PHE A 192 14.70 0.76 -19.35
N ALA A 193 14.94 0.19 -18.16
CA ALA A 193 13.87 -0.28 -17.29
C ALA A 193 12.90 0.86 -16.91
N TYR A 194 13.42 2.08 -16.73
CA TYR A 194 12.60 3.26 -16.43
C TYR A 194 11.71 3.72 -17.59
N ILE A 195 12.01 3.37 -18.84
CA ILE A 195 11.09 3.61 -19.97
C ILE A 195 9.74 2.92 -19.71
N SER A 196 9.78 1.69 -19.23
CA SER A 196 8.55 0.97 -18.89
C SER A 196 7.80 1.57 -17.70
N VAL A 197 8.52 2.04 -16.67
CA VAL A 197 7.92 2.74 -15.52
C VAL A 197 7.19 4.01 -15.97
N VAL A 198 7.85 4.82 -16.80
CA VAL A 198 7.27 6.04 -17.38
C VAL A 198 6.04 5.72 -18.24
N ALA A 199 6.13 4.69 -19.08
CA ALA A 199 5.00 4.27 -19.92
C ALA A 199 3.78 3.85 -19.09
N VAL A 200 4.00 3.09 -18.01
CA VAL A 200 2.94 2.64 -17.09
C VAL A 200 2.31 3.83 -16.37
N TYR A 201 3.09 4.79 -15.88
CA TYR A 201 2.56 6.01 -15.27
C TYR A 201 1.82 6.89 -16.29
N LEU A 202 2.33 7.04 -17.52
CA LEU A 202 1.67 7.80 -18.58
C LEU A 202 0.27 7.24 -18.88
N VAL A 203 0.17 5.92 -19.06
CA VAL A 203 -1.12 5.25 -19.30
C VAL A 203 -2.04 5.43 -18.09
N SER A 204 -1.51 5.33 -16.87
CA SER A 204 -2.28 5.60 -15.65
C SER A 204 -2.86 7.02 -15.61
N VAL A 205 -2.07 8.04 -15.99
CA VAL A 205 -2.53 9.43 -16.08
C VAL A 205 -3.66 9.57 -17.09
N ILE A 206 -3.49 9.03 -18.30
CA ILE A 206 -4.48 9.08 -19.38
C ILE A 206 -5.78 8.42 -18.94
N LEU A 207 -5.71 7.23 -18.34
CA LEU A 207 -6.89 6.53 -17.82
C LEU A 207 -7.58 7.31 -16.70
N THR A 208 -6.81 7.93 -15.80
CA THR A 208 -7.36 8.77 -14.72
C THR A 208 -8.13 9.97 -15.28
N MET A 209 -7.68 10.55 -16.39
CA MET A 209 -8.44 11.60 -17.10
C MET A 209 -9.76 11.09 -17.69
N GLY A 210 -9.91 9.80 -17.94
CA GLY A 210 -11.15 9.16 -18.41
C GLY A 210 -12.19 8.94 -17.31
N VAL A 211 -11.83 9.02 -16.04
CA VAL A 211 -12.75 8.88 -14.91
C VAL A 211 -13.82 9.98 -14.95
N SER A 212 -15.08 9.64 -14.70
CA SER A 212 -16.18 10.60 -14.75
C SER A 212 -16.01 11.71 -13.71
N ARG A 213 -16.37 12.95 -14.05
CA ARG A 213 -16.49 14.00 -13.05
C ARG A 213 -17.68 13.65 -12.17
N VAL A 214 -17.44 13.32 -10.92
CA VAL A 214 -18.51 13.13 -9.96
C VAL A 214 -18.99 14.53 -9.58
N HIS A 215 -20.18 14.89 -10.02
CA HIS A 215 -20.90 16.02 -9.44
C HIS A 215 -21.42 15.53 -8.07
N PRO A 216 -21.38 16.36 -7.03
CA PRO A 216 -22.06 16.04 -5.78
C PRO A 216 -23.49 15.63 -6.13
N ARG A 217 -23.91 14.44 -5.72
CA ARG A 217 -25.28 13.96 -5.92
C ARG A 217 -26.24 14.97 -5.29
N ILE A 218 -26.90 15.74 -6.10
CA ILE A 218 -28.14 16.41 -5.74
C ILE A 218 -29.20 15.31 -5.90
N ASP A 219 -29.39 14.50 -4.88
CA ASP A 219 -30.56 13.62 -4.82
C ASP A 219 -31.75 14.58 -4.80
N GLY A 220 -32.59 14.50 -5.84
CA GLY A 220 -33.74 15.37 -6.08
C GLY A 220 -34.92 15.19 -5.11
N THR A 221 -34.65 14.84 -3.88
CA THR A 221 -35.58 14.97 -2.77
C THR A 221 -35.20 16.20 -1.97
N ASP A 222 -36.09 17.16 -1.96
CA ASP A 222 -36.08 18.50 -1.36
C ASP A 222 -35.88 18.55 0.17
N ASN A 223 -35.13 17.63 0.70
CA ASN A 223 -34.55 17.76 2.02
C ASN A 223 -33.13 18.32 1.85
N LEU A 224 -33.06 19.65 1.97
CA LEU A 224 -31.84 20.39 2.32
C LEU A 224 -31.20 19.72 3.56
N VAL A 225 -30.55 18.57 3.38
CA VAL A 225 -29.50 18.18 4.32
C VAL A 225 -28.47 19.28 4.17
N LYS A 226 -28.60 20.32 5.01
CA LYS A 226 -27.61 21.35 5.19
C LYS A 226 -26.27 20.61 5.18
N ARG A 227 -25.40 20.89 4.18
CA ARG A 227 -24.01 20.50 4.28
C ARG A 227 -23.61 20.83 5.71
N PRO A 228 -23.20 19.84 6.53
CA PRO A 228 -22.76 20.17 7.86
C PRO A 228 -21.77 21.32 7.69
N GLU A 229 -21.96 22.38 8.45
CA GLU A 229 -21.07 23.56 8.45
C GLU A 229 -19.66 23.05 8.32
N ARG A 230 -18.87 23.67 7.42
CA ARG A 230 -17.49 23.24 7.10
C ARG A 230 -16.70 23.15 8.41
N ILE A 231 -16.88 22.06 9.13
CA ILE A 231 -16.09 21.75 10.32
C ILE A 231 -14.66 21.68 9.80
N SER A 232 -13.78 22.49 10.38
CA SER A 232 -12.37 22.48 10.05
C SER A 232 -11.86 21.03 10.13
N GLN A 233 -11.18 20.52 9.08
CA GLN A 233 -10.64 19.14 9.11
C GLN A 233 -9.72 18.91 10.31
N LEU A 234 -9.08 19.95 10.81
CA LEU A 234 -8.35 19.89 12.08
C LEU A 234 -9.28 19.57 13.26
N ARG A 235 -10.51 20.04 13.23
CA ARG A 235 -11.52 19.72 14.24
C ARG A 235 -11.99 18.28 14.08
N GLU A 236 -12.27 17.83 12.86
CA GLU A 236 -12.61 16.42 12.58
C GLU A 236 -11.49 15.46 12.98
N PHE A 237 -10.23 15.82 12.69
CA PHE A 237 -9.05 15.06 13.11
C PHE A 237 -8.92 15.03 14.64
N LYS A 238 -9.10 16.16 15.32
CA LYS A 238 -9.12 16.24 16.79
C LYS A 238 -10.25 15.40 17.39
N GLU A 239 -11.45 15.49 16.82
CA GLU A 239 -12.60 14.68 17.25
C GLU A 239 -12.32 13.19 17.04
N GLY A 240 -11.68 12.79 15.93
CA GLY A 240 -11.20 11.44 15.69
C GLY A 240 -10.19 10.96 16.74
N LEU A 241 -9.22 11.81 17.11
CA LEU A 241 -8.25 11.52 18.18
C LEU A 241 -8.94 11.35 19.55
N ILE A 242 -9.87 12.23 19.90
CA ILE A 242 -10.64 12.15 21.16
C ILE A 242 -11.47 10.86 21.19
N TYR A 243 -12.12 10.50 20.07
CA TYR A 243 -12.88 9.26 19.97
C TYR A 243 -11.99 8.02 20.17
N ILE A 244 -10.81 8.00 19.55
CA ILE A 244 -9.84 6.90 19.68
C ILE A 244 -9.37 6.81 21.14
N TRP A 245 -9.06 7.93 21.78
CA TRP A 245 -8.60 7.96 23.16
C TRP A 245 -9.66 7.39 24.13
N ASN A 246 -10.93 7.66 23.86
CA ASN A 246 -12.05 7.20 24.67
C ASN A 246 -12.53 5.77 24.27
N SER A 247 -11.97 5.18 23.20
CA SER A 247 -12.38 3.88 22.67
C SER A 247 -11.24 2.87 22.80
N PRO A 248 -11.21 2.08 23.90
CA PRO A 248 -10.13 1.12 24.17
C PRO A 248 -9.90 0.12 23.04
N SER A 249 -10.97 -0.32 22.36
CA SER A 249 -10.90 -1.26 21.22
C SER A 249 -10.16 -0.64 20.03
N VAL A 250 -10.53 0.58 19.67
CA VAL A 250 -9.94 1.30 18.54
C VAL A 250 -8.48 1.62 18.83
N MET A 251 -8.20 2.08 20.06
CA MET A 251 -6.83 2.36 20.52
C MET A 251 -5.95 1.12 20.42
N ALA A 252 -6.40 -0.03 20.91
CA ALA A 252 -5.64 -1.28 20.88
C ALA A 252 -5.29 -1.70 19.45
N ILE A 253 -6.26 -1.64 18.52
CA ILE A 253 -6.04 -1.99 17.10
C ILE A 253 -5.05 -1.03 16.45
N LEU A 254 -5.14 0.28 16.72
CA LEU A 254 -4.22 1.27 16.17
C LEU A 254 -2.81 1.15 16.74
N CYS A 255 -2.66 0.82 18.03
CA CYS A 255 -1.36 0.51 18.63
C CYS A 255 -0.72 -0.72 17.98
N LEU A 256 -1.50 -1.79 17.73
CA LEU A 256 -1.02 -2.97 17.01
C LEU A 256 -0.65 -2.66 15.56
N ALA A 257 -1.41 -1.80 14.87
CA ALA A 257 -1.09 -1.35 13.53
C ALA A 257 0.23 -0.55 13.49
N PHE A 258 0.41 0.38 14.43
CA PHE A 258 1.65 1.14 14.56
C PHE A 258 2.84 0.22 14.87
N LEU A 259 2.66 -0.72 15.79
CA LEU A 259 3.70 -1.69 16.17
C LEU A 259 4.12 -2.56 14.97
N ALA A 260 3.17 -3.11 14.21
CA ALA A 260 3.45 -3.90 13.03
C ALA A 260 4.21 -3.09 11.96
N ASN A 261 3.81 -1.84 11.74
CA ASN A 261 4.49 -0.94 10.83
C ASN A 261 5.90 -0.56 11.30
N LEU A 262 6.10 -0.42 12.61
CA LEU A 262 7.39 -0.08 13.21
C LEU A 262 8.38 -1.24 13.15
N THR A 263 7.93 -2.47 13.43
CA THR A 263 8.85 -3.59 13.69
C THR A 263 8.80 -4.72 12.68
N ALA A 264 7.65 -5.03 12.07
CA ALA A 264 7.55 -6.12 11.10
C ALA A 264 7.74 -5.67 9.64
N PHE A 265 7.22 -4.49 9.29
CA PHE A 265 7.26 -3.97 7.93
C PHE A 265 8.70 -3.70 7.41
N PRO A 266 9.63 -3.13 8.20
CA PRO A 266 11.01 -2.91 7.77
C PRO A 266 11.69 -4.19 7.28
N VAL A 267 11.49 -5.30 8.00
CA VAL A 267 12.06 -6.61 7.63
C VAL A 267 11.42 -7.15 6.36
N SER A 268 10.08 -7.11 6.29
CA SER A 268 9.31 -7.75 5.21
C SER A 268 9.42 -7.03 3.87
N HIS A 269 9.72 -5.73 3.83
CA HIS A 269 9.70 -4.91 2.62
C HIS A 269 10.96 -4.05 2.46
N GLY A 270 11.34 -3.30 3.47
CA GLY A 270 12.37 -2.27 3.33
C GLY A 270 13.78 -2.84 3.15
N LEU A 271 14.08 -3.95 3.82
CA LEU A 271 15.41 -4.57 3.82
C LEU A 271 15.57 -5.71 2.81
N MET A 272 14.55 -5.99 1.96
CA MET A 272 14.64 -7.08 0.97
C MET A 272 15.81 -6.94 0.00
N PRO A 273 16.18 -5.73 -0.52
CA PRO A 273 17.38 -5.59 -1.34
C PRO A 273 18.65 -6.01 -0.59
N PHE A 274 18.77 -5.66 0.70
CA PHE A 274 19.90 -6.06 1.54
C PHE A 274 19.94 -7.59 1.77
N VAL A 275 18.78 -8.19 2.08
CA VAL A 275 18.68 -9.66 2.23
C VAL A 275 19.08 -10.36 0.94
N ALA A 276 18.65 -9.88 -0.22
CA ALA A 276 19.01 -10.47 -1.50
C ALA A 276 20.51 -10.36 -1.78
N LYS A 277 21.08 -9.15 -1.66
CA LYS A 277 22.46 -8.87 -2.06
C LYS A 277 23.48 -9.40 -1.05
N ASP A 278 23.32 -9.09 0.24
CA ASP A 278 24.36 -9.27 1.24
C ASP A 278 24.17 -10.54 2.09
N ILE A 279 22.93 -11.08 2.21
CA ILE A 279 22.67 -12.31 2.97
C ILE A 279 22.58 -13.54 2.05
N LEU A 280 21.74 -13.46 1.01
CA LEU A 280 21.52 -14.59 0.10
C LEU A 280 22.46 -14.59 -1.10
N LEU A 281 23.21 -13.52 -1.31
CA LEU A 281 24.17 -13.34 -2.42
C LEU A 281 23.54 -13.62 -3.79
N ILE A 282 22.33 -13.11 -3.99
CA ILE A 282 21.55 -13.24 -5.25
C ILE A 282 21.41 -11.89 -5.94
N ASP A 283 21.18 -11.95 -7.23
CA ASP A 283 21.03 -10.81 -8.12
C ASP A 283 19.64 -10.11 -7.96
N GLU A 284 19.43 -9.07 -8.76
CA GLU A 284 18.16 -8.33 -8.82
C GLU A 284 16.98 -9.21 -9.23
N ASN A 285 17.18 -10.22 -10.09
CA ASN A 285 16.15 -11.21 -10.41
C ASN A 285 15.77 -12.02 -9.17
N GLY A 286 16.77 -12.40 -8.38
CA GLY A 286 16.57 -13.05 -7.10
C GLY A 286 15.75 -12.21 -6.15
N LEU A 287 16.03 -10.91 -6.04
CA LEU A 287 15.20 -9.95 -5.28
C LEU A 287 13.76 -9.93 -5.80
N GLY A 288 13.57 -9.88 -7.13
CA GLY A 288 12.24 -9.93 -7.74
C GLY A 288 11.47 -11.20 -7.33
N HIS A 289 12.13 -12.36 -7.30
CA HIS A 289 11.51 -13.61 -6.84
C HIS A 289 11.14 -13.58 -5.36
N LEU A 290 11.97 -12.99 -4.48
CA LEU A 290 11.67 -12.86 -3.05
C LEU A 290 10.41 -12.01 -2.82
N LEU A 291 10.35 -10.84 -3.47
CA LEU A 291 9.17 -9.95 -3.36
C LEU A 291 7.93 -10.58 -3.98
N ALA A 292 8.07 -11.31 -5.09
CA ALA A 292 6.99 -12.05 -5.72
C ALA A 292 6.46 -13.18 -4.81
N ALA A 293 7.33 -13.92 -4.14
CA ALA A 293 6.95 -14.96 -3.18
C ALA A 293 6.13 -14.38 -2.02
N PHE A 294 6.56 -13.24 -1.46
CA PHE A 294 5.79 -12.52 -0.46
C PHE A 294 4.40 -12.08 -0.99
N ALA A 295 4.35 -11.52 -2.21
CA ALA A 295 3.11 -11.06 -2.83
C ALA A 295 2.14 -12.23 -3.10
N ILE A 296 2.63 -13.38 -3.58
CA ILE A 296 1.84 -14.61 -3.73
C ILE A 296 1.25 -15.04 -2.39
N GLY A 297 2.07 -15.06 -1.34
CA GLY A 297 1.60 -15.35 0.01
C GLY A 297 0.51 -14.39 0.48
N SER A 298 0.68 -13.09 0.25
CA SER A 298 -0.31 -12.07 0.60
C SER A 298 -1.65 -12.27 -0.13
N LEU A 299 -1.60 -12.60 -1.43
CA LEU A 299 -2.78 -12.95 -2.22
C LEU A 299 -3.49 -14.19 -1.68
N LEU A 300 -2.74 -15.26 -1.37
CA LEU A 300 -3.28 -16.48 -0.77
C LEU A 300 -3.94 -16.20 0.58
N GLY A 301 -3.29 -15.41 1.44
CA GLY A 301 -3.85 -15.01 2.74
C GLY A 301 -5.15 -14.22 2.60
N SER A 302 -5.22 -13.29 1.66
CA SER A 302 -6.45 -12.54 1.36
C SER A 302 -7.57 -13.45 0.85
N PHE A 303 -7.23 -14.42 0.00
CA PHE A 303 -8.18 -15.41 -0.51
C PHE A 303 -8.71 -16.34 0.60
N ILE A 304 -7.82 -16.85 1.45
CA ILE A 304 -8.18 -17.68 2.62
C ILE A 304 -9.18 -16.93 3.51
N LEU A 305 -8.92 -15.65 3.79
CA LEU A 305 -9.80 -14.84 4.63
C LEU A 305 -11.17 -14.59 3.96
N ALA A 306 -11.18 -14.35 2.66
CA ALA A 306 -12.41 -14.21 1.88
C ALA A 306 -13.25 -15.49 1.92
N TRP A 307 -12.60 -16.66 1.92
CA TRP A 307 -13.29 -17.95 1.98
C TRP A 307 -13.83 -18.27 3.38
N ILE A 308 -13.07 -17.96 4.45
CA ILE A 308 -13.51 -18.14 5.85
C ILE A 308 -14.73 -17.26 6.18
N GLY A 309 -14.83 -16.08 5.57
CA GLY A 309 -16.04 -15.23 5.53
C GLY A 309 -16.58 -14.71 6.87
N ASN A 310 -15.99 -15.07 8.01
CA ASN A 310 -16.59 -14.81 9.32
C ASN A 310 -15.86 -13.69 10.09
N GLN A 311 -16.45 -12.49 10.06
CA GLN A 311 -15.92 -11.32 10.78
C GLN A 311 -15.93 -11.48 12.32
N LYS A 312 -16.69 -12.46 12.85
CA LYS A 312 -16.83 -12.68 14.29
C LYS A 312 -15.50 -12.98 15.01
N TYR A 313 -14.52 -13.53 14.29
CA TYR A 313 -13.20 -13.90 14.84
C TYR A 313 -12.06 -12.98 14.40
N SER A 314 -12.38 -11.85 13.77
CA SER A 314 -11.34 -10.93 13.21
C SER A 314 -10.32 -10.49 14.26
N ASN A 315 -10.74 -10.22 15.49
CA ASN A 315 -9.84 -9.81 16.57
C ASN A 315 -8.83 -10.90 16.95
N LYS A 316 -9.29 -12.16 17.06
CA LYS A 316 -8.43 -13.31 17.41
C LYS A 316 -7.48 -13.63 16.26
N LEU A 317 -8.01 -13.65 15.03
CA LEU A 317 -7.20 -13.88 13.82
C LEU A 317 -6.11 -12.83 13.66
N MET A 318 -6.40 -11.56 13.94
CA MET A 318 -5.43 -10.47 13.93
C MET A 318 -4.27 -10.75 14.88
N LEU A 319 -4.54 -11.07 16.15
CA LEU A 319 -3.50 -11.30 17.14
C LEU A 319 -2.65 -12.55 16.83
N ILE A 320 -3.31 -13.67 16.52
CA ILE A 320 -2.63 -14.93 16.22
C ILE A 320 -1.71 -14.76 15.00
N ASN A 321 -2.23 -14.17 13.92
CA ASN A 321 -1.45 -14.00 12.71
C ASN A 321 -0.37 -12.93 12.84
N LEU A 322 -0.56 -11.91 13.69
CA LEU A 322 0.49 -10.93 13.97
C LEU A 322 1.68 -11.58 14.70
N VAL A 323 1.41 -12.42 15.71
CA VAL A 323 2.45 -13.19 16.39
C VAL A 323 3.11 -14.19 15.43
N ALA A 324 2.30 -14.92 14.64
CA ALA A 324 2.82 -15.85 13.64
C ALA A 324 3.71 -15.15 12.61
N TRP A 325 3.35 -13.94 12.19
CA TRP A 325 4.19 -13.14 11.30
C TRP A 325 5.56 -12.85 11.92
N TYR A 326 5.63 -12.39 13.18
CA TYR A 326 6.90 -12.17 13.86
C TYR A 326 7.73 -13.46 14.00
N VAL A 327 7.10 -14.57 14.35
CA VAL A 327 7.79 -15.88 14.43
C VAL A 327 8.39 -16.26 13.08
N MET A 328 7.63 -16.09 11.98
CA MET A 328 8.12 -16.35 10.63
C MET A 328 9.29 -15.41 10.24
N LEU A 329 9.30 -14.16 10.71
CA LEU A 329 10.43 -13.25 10.48
C LEU A 329 11.70 -13.72 11.20
N VAL A 330 11.58 -14.24 12.43
CA VAL A 330 12.73 -14.82 13.15
C VAL A 330 13.27 -16.05 12.41
N ILE A 331 12.40 -16.92 11.92
CA ILE A 331 12.80 -18.08 11.10
C ILE A 331 13.48 -17.60 9.81
N PHE A 332 12.92 -16.61 9.14
CA PHE A 332 13.47 -16.03 7.91
C PHE A 332 14.89 -15.48 8.10
N ALA A 333 15.15 -14.86 9.25
CA ALA A 333 16.47 -14.30 9.57
C ALA A 333 17.59 -15.35 9.74
N GLN A 334 17.25 -16.63 9.86
CA GLN A 334 18.20 -17.76 9.96
C GLN A 334 18.43 -18.45 8.60
N VAL A 335 17.78 -17.99 7.53
CA VAL A 335 17.80 -18.67 6.24
C VAL A 335 18.95 -18.20 5.38
N GLU A 336 19.76 -19.14 4.92
CA GLU A 336 20.88 -18.90 4.00
C GLU A 336 20.58 -19.39 2.56
N SER A 337 19.50 -20.16 2.37
CA SER A 337 19.13 -20.73 1.08
C SER A 337 18.02 -19.93 0.39
N LYS A 338 18.24 -19.54 -0.88
CA LYS A 338 17.24 -18.87 -1.72
C LYS A 338 15.89 -19.62 -1.75
N HIS A 339 15.91 -20.96 -1.92
CA HIS A 339 14.67 -21.74 -2.02
C HIS A 339 13.89 -21.75 -0.71
N MET A 340 14.59 -21.87 0.41
CA MET A 340 13.97 -21.81 1.73
C MET A 340 13.43 -20.40 2.03
N ALA A 341 14.16 -19.37 1.65
CA ALA A 341 13.71 -17.97 1.75
C ALA A 341 12.40 -17.74 0.99
N LEU A 342 12.27 -18.26 -0.24
CA LEU A 342 11.05 -18.16 -1.04
C LEU A 342 9.85 -18.80 -0.33
N VAL A 343 10.01 -20.02 0.19
CA VAL A 343 8.93 -20.73 0.91
C VAL A 343 8.50 -19.96 2.16
N ILE A 344 9.46 -19.50 2.95
CA ILE A 344 9.16 -18.75 4.18
C ILE A 344 8.53 -17.40 3.86
N LEU A 345 8.94 -16.71 2.78
CA LEU A 345 8.31 -15.46 2.36
C LEU A 345 6.85 -15.65 1.91
N VAL A 346 6.50 -16.78 1.30
CA VAL A 346 5.09 -17.11 1.06
C VAL A 346 4.31 -17.22 2.37
N LEU A 347 4.87 -17.90 3.39
CA LEU A 347 4.22 -18.02 4.71
C LEU A 347 4.13 -16.67 5.42
N ILE A 348 5.18 -15.84 5.33
CA ILE A 348 5.17 -14.46 5.84
C ILE A 348 4.06 -13.65 5.14
N GLY A 349 3.94 -13.75 3.82
CA GLY A 349 2.89 -13.07 3.07
C GLY A 349 1.49 -13.49 3.51
N ILE A 350 1.25 -14.78 3.73
CA ILE A 350 -0.02 -15.30 4.23
C ILE A 350 -0.34 -14.71 5.61
N THR A 351 0.58 -14.84 6.57
CA THR A 351 0.36 -14.36 7.95
C THR A 351 0.22 -12.83 8.00
N HIS A 352 1.02 -12.09 7.22
CA HIS A 352 0.89 -10.64 7.05
C HIS A 352 -0.50 -10.26 6.56
N SER A 353 -0.97 -10.88 5.46
CA SER A 353 -2.26 -10.54 4.87
C SER A 353 -3.41 -10.86 5.82
N LEU A 354 -3.39 -12.04 6.46
CA LEU A 354 -4.37 -12.43 7.47
C LEU A 354 -4.38 -11.45 8.66
N ALA A 355 -3.21 -10.99 9.14
CA ALA A 355 -3.13 -10.01 10.22
C ALA A 355 -3.71 -8.65 9.82
N ILE A 356 -3.26 -8.08 8.68
CA ILE A 356 -3.62 -6.72 8.25
C ILE A 356 -5.08 -6.62 7.82
N VAL A 357 -5.61 -7.62 7.09
CA VAL A 357 -7.01 -7.60 6.65
C VAL A 357 -7.95 -7.84 7.83
N SER A 358 -7.61 -8.76 8.76
CA SER A 358 -8.38 -8.95 10.00
C SER A 358 -8.35 -7.70 10.88
N MET A 359 -7.22 -6.99 10.94
CA MET A 359 -7.08 -5.72 11.65
C MET A 359 -7.99 -4.63 11.07
N ALA A 360 -8.05 -4.54 9.74
CA ALA A 360 -8.95 -3.60 9.06
C ALA A 360 -10.43 -3.94 9.33
N ALA A 361 -10.79 -5.22 9.26
CA ALA A 361 -12.15 -5.69 9.54
C ALA A 361 -12.53 -5.45 11.02
N ALA A 362 -11.63 -5.74 11.95
CA ALA A 362 -11.82 -5.48 13.38
C ALA A 362 -12.05 -3.99 13.66
N LEU A 363 -11.21 -3.11 13.07
CA LEU A 363 -11.36 -1.66 13.21
C LEU A 363 -12.72 -1.17 12.71
N LEU A 364 -13.16 -1.63 11.55
CA LEU A 364 -14.46 -1.26 10.99
C LEU A 364 -15.62 -1.81 11.81
N GLY A 365 -15.46 -2.98 12.41
CA GLY A 365 -16.48 -3.63 13.25
C GLY A 365 -16.73 -2.93 14.58
N VAL A 366 -15.67 -2.33 15.18
CA VAL A 366 -15.76 -1.64 16.49
C VAL A 366 -16.00 -0.13 16.38
N THR A 367 -15.97 0.43 15.15
CA THR A 367 -16.09 1.87 14.93
C THR A 367 -17.51 2.23 14.48
N ASP A 368 -18.13 3.20 15.17
CA ASP A 368 -19.42 3.73 14.78
C ASP A 368 -19.42 4.31 13.36
N GLN A 369 -20.49 4.10 12.62
CA GLN A 369 -20.61 4.56 11.23
C GLN A 369 -20.39 6.06 11.06
N MET A 370 -20.88 6.87 12.03
CA MET A 370 -20.79 8.33 11.99
C MET A 370 -19.35 8.88 12.13
N VAL A 371 -18.46 8.16 12.81
CA VAL A 371 -17.07 8.57 13.06
C VAL A 371 -16.04 7.75 12.27
N ARG A 372 -16.50 6.77 11.50
CA ARG A 372 -15.64 5.83 10.76
C ARG A 372 -14.62 6.53 9.85
N GLY A 373 -15.04 7.56 9.13
CA GLY A 373 -14.15 8.35 8.26
C GLY A 373 -13.03 9.05 9.05
N ARG A 374 -13.35 9.59 10.24
CA ARG A 374 -12.39 10.26 11.14
C ARG A 374 -11.37 9.26 11.69
N VAL A 375 -11.82 8.07 12.11
CA VAL A 375 -10.95 7.00 12.62
C VAL A 375 -10.01 6.47 11.53
N ILE A 376 -10.51 6.30 10.29
CA ILE A 376 -9.67 5.91 9.14
C ILE A 376 -8.63 6.99 8.84
N GLY A 377 -8.97 8.29 8.96
CA GLY A 377 -8.02 9.38 8.82
C GLY A 377 -6.90 9.33 9.86
N VAL A 378 -7.24 9.11 11.13
CA VAL A 378 -6.25 8.97 12.21
C VAL A 378 -5.42 7.69 12.08
N ARG A 379 -5.97 6.61 11.50
CA ARG A 379 -5.23 5.37 11.22
C ARG A 379 -3.97 5.63 10.37
N MET A 380 -3.97 6.67 9.53
CA MET A 380 -2.79 7.05 8.76
C MET A 380 -1.59 7.41 9.64
N LEU A 381 -1.82 7.81 10.91
CA LEU A 381 -0.72 7.99 11.88
C LEU A 381 0.00 6.67 12.19
N ALA A 382 -0.70 5.54 12.16
CA ALA A 382 -0.06 4.25 12.38
C ALA A 382 0.93 3.88 11.26
N VAL A 383 0.77 4.44 10.05
CA VAL A 383 1.70 4.27 8.93
C VAL A 383 3.07 4.89 9.24
N TYR A 384 3.13 5.89 10.13
CA TYR A 384 4.40 6.50 10.56
C TYR A 384 5.33 5.55 11.34
N GLY A 385 4.82 4.43 11.80
CA GLY A 385 5.68 3.33 12.25
C GLY A 385 6.70 2.89 11.20
N ILE A 386 6.33 2.96 9.90
CA ILE A 386 7.20 2.51 8.79
C ILE A 386 8.49 3.33 8.69
N PRO A 387 8.46 4.66 8.46
CA PRO A 387 9.69 5.43 8.34
C PRO A 387 10.52 5.40 9.62
N LEU A 388 9.89 5.43 10.80
CA LEU A 388 10.62 5.31 12.07
C LEU A 388 11.30 3.96 12.21
N GLY A 389 10.59 2.87 11.88
CA GLY A 389 11.14 1.51 11.92
C GLY A 389 12.27 1.31 10.92
N LEU A 390 12.13 1.86 9.69
CA LEU A 390 13.17 1.79 8.67
C LEU A 390 14.43 2.54 9.08
N LEU A 391 14.32 3.78 9.55
CA LEU A 391 15.48 4.55 10.01
C LEU A 391 16.23 3.86 11.15
N ALA A 392 15.51 3.35 12.14
CA ALA A 392 16.11 2.61 13.24
C ALA A 392 16.71 1.26 12.77
N SER A 393 16.07 0.58 11.79
CA SER A 393 16.54 -0.70 11.28
C SER A 393 17.89 -0.59 10.57
N GLY A 394 18.12 0.46 9.78
CA GLY A 394 19.41 0.66 9.10
C GLY A 394 20.58 0.70 10.09
N PHE A 395 20.45 1.51 11.13
CA PHE A 395 21.45 1.62 12.18
C PHE A 395 21.65 0.30 12.97
N LEU A 396 20.55 -0.38 13.32
CA LEU A 396 20.62 -1.63 14.07
C LEU A 396 21.23 -2.78 13.25
N VAL A 397 20.94 -2.85 11.96
CA VAL A 397 21.53 -3.85 11.06
C VAL A 397 23.03 -3.64 10.93
N GLU A 398 23.49 -2.40 10.77
CA GLU A 398 24.90 -2.08 10.62
C GLU A 398 25.70 -2.34 11.89
N THR A 399 25.11 -2.11 13.08
CA THR A 399 25.80 -2.27 14.37
C THR A 399 25.71 -3.68 14.95
N LEU A 400 24.59 -4.35 14.84
CA LEU A 400 24.29 -5.63 15.49
C LEU A 400 24.18 -6.81 14.50
N GLY A 401 24.13 -6.52 13.21
CA GLY A 401 23.84 -7.52 12.18
C GLY A 401 22.35 -7.81 12.01
N PHE A 402 22.00 -8.41 10.86
CA PHE A 402 20.61 -8.63 10.45
C PHE A 402 19.83 -9.55 11.40
N THR A 403 20.44 -10.68 11.78
CA THR A 403 19.78 -11.69 12.64
C THR A 403 19.43 -11.14 14.02
N ALA A 404 20.38 -10.43 14.65
CA ALA A 404 20.15 -9.82 15.97
C ALA A 404 19.09 -8.71 15.90
N PHE A 405 19.16 -7.87 14.88
CA PHE A 405 18.14 -6.84 14.62
C PHE A 405 16.74 -7.44 14.48
N VAL A 406 16.56 -8.48 13.63
CA VAL A 406 15.27 -9.14 13.47
C VAL A 406 14.78 -9.76 14.77
N GLY A 407 15.69 -10.39 15.53
CA GLY A 407 15.41 -10.94 16.86
C GLY A 407 14.88 -9.89 17.84
N ILE A 408 15.50 -8.69 17.89
CA ILE A 408 15.06 -7.56 18.73
C ILE A 408 13.68 -7.07 18.29
N TYR A 409 13.49 -6.81 16.99
CA TYR A 409 12.22 -6.30 16.48
C TYR A 409 11.07 -7.29 16.67
N ALA A 410 11.31 -8.57 16.41
CA ALA A 410 10.32 -9.62 16.62
C ALA A 410 9.98 -9.80 18.10
N THR A 411 10.98 -9.77 19.00
CA THR A 411 10.75 -9.86 20.44
C THR A 411 9.92 -8.69 20.95
N ILE A 412 10.27 -7.45 20.58
CA ILE A 412 9.50 -6.26 20.91
C ILE A 412 8.07 -6.41 20.35
N GLY A 413 7.93 -6.83 19.09
CA GLY A 413 6.65 -7.03 18.43
C GLY A 413 5.78 -8.07 19.13
N ILE A 414 6.33 -9.24 19.47
CA ILE A 414 5.59 -10.31 20.16
C ILE A 414 5.19 -9.88 21.56
N VAL A 415 6.15 -9.37 22.35
CA VAL A 415 5.91 -8.98 23.76
C VAL A 415 4.84 -7.88 23.83
N LEU A 416 4.97 -6.82 23.02
CA LEU A 416 3.98 -5.75 23.02
C LEU A 416 2.63 -6.20 22.44
N THR A 417 2.60 -7.09 21.45
CA THR A 417 1.35 -7.68 20.96
C THR A 417 0.63 -8.45 22.08
N ILE A 418 1.36 -9.26 22.84
CA ILE A 418 0.80 -10.01 23.97
C ILE A 418 0.33 -9.05 25.07
N ILE A 419 1.12 -8.05 25.45
CA ILE A 419 0.76 -7.06 26.47
C ILE A 419 -0.51 -6.31 26.07
N ILE A 420 -0.60 -5.86 24.80
CA ILE A 420 -1.79 -5.18 24.27
C ILE A 420 -2.99 -6.14 24.29
N GLY A 421 -2.82 -7.38 23.83
CA GLY A 421 -3.86 -8.41 23.84
C GLY A 421 -4.40 -8.75 25.22
N LEU A 422 -3.52 -8.76 26.26
CA LEU A 422 -3.90 -9.01 27.65
C LEU A 422 -4.53 -7.77 28.31
N LYS A 423 -3.97 -6.58 28.10
CA LYS A 423 -4.48 -5.32 28.66
C LYS A 423 -5.93 -5.05 28.23
N TRP A 424 -6.24 -5.28 26.96
CA TRP A 424 -7.57 -5.05 26.38
C TRP A 424 -8.32 -6.36 26.11
N ARG A 425 -8.04 -7.42 26.90
CA ARG A 425 -8.67 -8.75 26.71
C ARG A 425 -10.21 -8.72 26.70
N SER A 426 -10.81 -7.89 27.54
CA SER A 426 -12.28 -7.76 27.63
C SER A 426 -12.94 -7.28 26.34
N VAL A 427 -12.16 -6.69 25.45
CA VAL A 427 -12.63 -6.07 24.19
C VAL A 427 -12.16 -6.86 22.99
N ILE A 428 -10.92 -7.34 23.00
CA ILE A 428 -10.31 -8.04 21.85
C ILE A 428 -10.73 -9.51 21.78
N TRP A 429 -11.00 -10.17 22.93
CA TRP A 429 -11.34 -11.60 22.96
C TRP A 429 -12.84 -11.89 22.93
N ARG A 430 -13.66 -10.87 22.92
CA ARG A 430 -15.10 -10.99 22.66
C ARG A 430 -15.32 -11.12 21.16
#